data_c6a7df6b9ad636bdb56a551316660eb8
#
_entry.id   c6a7df6b9ad636bdb56a551316660eb8
#
_cell.length_a   1.000
_cell.length_b   1.000
_cell.length_c   1.000
_cell.angle_alpha   90.00
_cell.angle_beta   90.00
_cell.angle_gamma   90.00
#
_symmetry.space_group_name_H-M   'P 1'
#
loop_
_entity.id
_entity.type
_entity.pdbx_description
1 polymer ?
#
loop_
_entity_poly.entity_id
_entity_poly.type
_entity_poly.pdbx_seq_one_letter_code
_entity_poly.pdbx_strand_id
1 'polypeptide(L)'
;MSDVPLLVSVEEMLATAKLQLVDIRFDRLSIDLVDDAPQAGSDLEGSEPTPIEINCMLGTRHEGKRFGTRFEFQFKATQWQAVIAVIAYYEGCQEFVLSPEASADFASRVALMAAFPYVREALSDLTTRVTGTAVLLPLIRPGQITFAPNK
;
A
#
# COMPACT_ATOMS: atom_id res chain seq x y z
N MET A 1 30.55 21.30 -8.24
CA MET A 1 29.22 21.18 -7.63
C MET A 1 28.39 20.22 -8.45
N SER A 2 27.97 19.15 -7.84
CA SER A 2 27.06 18.25 -8.52
C SER A 2 25.65 18.81 -8.40
N ASP A 3 25.05 19.12 -9.52
CA ASP A 3 23.66 19.57 -9.52
C ASP A 3 22.77 18.36 -9.24
N VAL A 4 21.97 18.48 -8.19
CA VAL A 4 21.01 17.44 -7.83
C VAL A 4 19.79 17.66 -8.74
N PRO A 5 19.45 16.68 -9.61
CA PRO A 5 18.34 16.88 -10.53
C PRO A 5 17.01 16.91 -9.80
N LEU A 6 16.11 17.79 -10.27
CA LEU A 6 14.71 17.77 -9.88
C LEU A 6 13.94 16.89 -10.85
N LEU A 7 13.35 15.82 -10.34
CA LEU A 7 12.60 14.88 -11.15
C LEU A 7 11.11 15.21 -11.06
N VAL A 8 10.48 15.43 -12.18
CA VAL A 8 9.09 15.88 -12.25
C VAL A 8 8.12 14.83 -12.80
N SER A 9 8.64 13.66 -13.19
CA SER A 9 7.80 12.59 -13.71
C SER A 9 8.34 11.23 -13.31
N VAL A 10 7.49 10.20 -13.40
CA VAL A 10 7.89 8.81 -13.15
C VAL A 10 8.95 8.39 -14.16
N GLU A 11 8.80 8.81 -15.41
CA GLU A 11 9.74 8.48 -16.47
C GLU A 11 11.14 9.00 -16.13
N GLU A 12 11.24 10.23 -15.62
CA GLU A 12 12.52 10.78 -15.18
C GLU A 12 13.09 10.04 -13.97
N MET A 13 12.23 9.64 -13.04
CA MET A 13 12.66 8.89 -11.87
C MET A 13 13.31 7.57 -12.29
N LEU A 14 12.74 6.89 -13.26
CA LEU A 14 13.25 5.62 -13.75
C LEU A 14 14.46 5.80 -14.68
N ALA A 15 14.44 6.81 -15.55
CA ALA A 15 15.49 7.01 -16.53
C ALA A 15 16.70 7.73 -15.97
N THR A 16 16.49 8.78 -15.16
CA THR A 16 17.58 9.62 -14.65
C THR A 16 18.15 9.07 -13.34
N ALA A 17 17.30 8.86 -12.35
CA ALA A 17 17.74 8.35 -11.06
C ALA A 17 17.88 6.82 -11.04
N LYS A 18 17.27 6.14 -12.00
CA LYS A 18 17.30 4.67 -12.10
C LYS A 18 16.89 4.01 -10.80
N LEU A 19 15.75 4.46 -10.26
CA LEU A 19 15.26 3.93 -9.01
C LEU A 19 15.00 2.44 -9.10
N GLN A 20 15.51 1.71 -8.11
CA GLN A 20 15.31 0.27 -8.00
C GLN A 20 14.73 -0.04 -6.63
N LEU A 21 13.82 -0.99 -6.61
CA LEU A 21 13.27 -1.48 -5.36
C LEU A 21 14.35 -2.27 -4.63
N VAL A 22 14.67 -1.86 -3.40
CA VAL A 22 15.72 -2.52 -2.62
C VAL A 22 15.17 -3.27 -1.42
N ASP A 23 13.97 -2.93 -0.96
CA ASP A 23 13.38 -3.62 0.19
C ASP A 23 11.87 -3.36 0.24
N ILE A 24 11.13 -4.38 0.67
CA ILE A 24 9.73 -4.24 1.05
C ILE A 24 9.58 -4.91 2.42
N ARG A 25 8.99 -4.20 3.36
CA ARG A 25 8.74 -4.76 4.69
C ARG A 25 7.43 -4.24 5.25
N PHE A 26 6.86 -5.00 6.16
CA PHE A 26 5.69 -4.56 6.89
C PHE A 26 6.10 -3.68 8.07
N ASP A 27 5.35 -2.61 8.25
CA ASP A 27 5.53 -1.70 9.38
C ASP A 27 4.44 -1.93 10.43
N ARG A 28 3.31 -2.48 10.01
CA ARG A 28 2.22 -2.81 10.91
C ARG A 28 1.38 -3.94 10.32
N LEU A 29 1.07 -4.92 11.17
CA LEU A 29 0.16 -6.01 10.85
C LEU A 29 -0.73 -6.21 12.06
N SER A 30 -2.01 -5.90 11.92
CA SER A 30 -2.95 -6.11 13.00
C SER A 30 -4.31 -6.46 12.47
N ILE A 31 -5.00 -7.34 13.20
CA ILE A 31 -6.39 -7.67 12.93
C ILE A 31 -7.08 -7.90 14.28
N ASP A 32 -8.27 -7.36 14.41
CA ASP A 32 -9.07 -7.49 15.62
C ASP A 32 -10.47 -7.91 15.27
N LEU A 33 -11.04 -8.80 16.07
CA LEU A 33 -12.46 -9.12 15.98
C LEU A 33 -13.28 -8.00 16.60
N VAL A 34 -14.40 -7.69 15.97
CA VAL A 34 -15.33 -6.68 16.48
C VAL A 34 -16.27 -7.34 17.48
N ASP A 35 -16.33 -6.79 18.71
CA ASP A 35 -17.08 -7.40 19.81
C ASP A 35 -18.58 -7.56 19.54
N ASP A 36 -19.16 -6.65 18.77
CA ASP A 36 -20.58 -6.69 18.43
C ASP A 36 -20.87 -7.47 17.16
N ALA A 37 -19.90 -8.23 16.67
CA ALA A 37 -20.07 -9.01 15.45
C ALA A 37 -21.09 -10.11 15.65
N PRO A 38 -21.96 -10.37 14.63
CA PRO A 38 -22.85 -11.51 14.68
C PRO A 38 -22.03 -12.80 14.81
N GLN A 39 -22.54 -13.74 15.59
CA GLN A 39 -21.83 -15.00 15.80
C GLN A 39 -21.63 -15.74 14.49
N ALA A 40 -20.42 -16.28 14.33
CA ALA A 40 -20.12 -17.07 13.15
C ALA A 40 -21.06 -18.26 13.03
N GLY A 41 -21.60 -18.47 11.86
CA GLY A 41 -22.50 -19.58 11.59
C GLY A 41 -23.96 -19.22 11.49
N SER A 42 -24.35 -18.02 11.86
CA SER A 42 -25.70 -17.58 11.64
C SER A 42 -25.81 -17.04 10.21
N ASP A 43 -26.67 -17.63 9.41
CA ASP A 43 -27.08 -17.13 8.10
C ASP A 43 -26.01 -17.12 7.02
N LEU A 44 -25.34 -18.24 6.84
CA LEU A 44 -24.35 -18.35 5.77
C LEU A 44 -24.96 -18.68 4.41
N GLU A 45 -26.19 -19.18 4.38
CA GLU A 45 -26.82 -19.53 3.13
C GLU A 45 -27.53 -18.31 2.53
N GLY A 46 -27.10 -17.89 1.36
CA GLY A 46 -27.74 -16.84 0.60
C GLY A 46 -27.40 -15.42 1.01
N SER A 47 -26.47 -15.23 1.94
CA SER A 47 -26.03 -13.89 2.29
C SER A 47 -25.08 -13.33 1.24
N GLU A 48 -25.30 -12.09 0.84
CA GLU A 48 -24.35 -11.40 -0.02
C GLU A 48 -23.03 -11.22 0.72
N PRO A 49 -21.90 -11.21 -0.01
CA PRO A 49 -20.61 -10.92 0.62
C PRO A 49 -20.69 -9.61 1.39
N THR A 50 -20.25 -9.62 2.63
CA THR A 50 -20.22 -8.40 3.44
C THR A 50 -19.25 -7.41 2.80
N PRO A 51 -19.69 -6.18 2.54
CA PRO A 51 -18.79 -5.20 1.96
C PRO A 51 -17.67 -4.88 2.94
N ILE A 52 -16.47 -4.76 2.40
CA ILE A 52 -15.29 -4.37 3.16
C ILE A 52 -14.99 -2.93 2.82
N GLU A 53 -14.96 -2.08 3.83
CA GLU A 53 -14.54 -0.72 3.65
C GLU A 53 -13.02 -0.65 3.67
N ILE A 54 -12.43 -0.07 2.64
CA ILE A 54 -10.97 0.00 2.48
C ILE A 54 -10.56 1.46 2.42
N ASN A 55 -9.60 1.82 3.25
CA ASN A 55 -9.02 3.15 3.25
C ASN A 55 -7.51 3.00 3.14
N CYS A 56 -6.87 3.82 2.31
CA CYS A 56 -5.42 3.76 2.13
C CYS A 56 -4.81 5.15 2.31
N MET A 57 -3.79 5.22 3.16
CA MET A 57 -3.04 6.46 3.38
C MET A 57 -1.62 6.26 2.89
N LEU A 58 -1.09 7.29 2.23
CA LEU A 58 0.27 7.29 1.71
C LEU A 58 1.15 8.22 2.55
N GLY A 59 2.30 7.69 2.98
CA GLY A 59 3.40 8.49 3.49
C GLY A 59 4.60 8.32 2.59
N THR A 60 5.36 9.38 2.40
CA THR A 60 6.60 9.31 1.61
C THR A 60 7.75 9.89 2.42
N ARG A 61 8.92 9.34 2.19
CA ARG A 61 10.15 9.83 2.80
C ARG A 61 11.25 9.81 1.76
N HIS A 62 11.92 10.93 1.61
CA HIS A 62 13.02 11.07 0.67
C HIS A 62 14.26 11.56 1.39
N GLU A 63 15.38 10.90 1.16
CA GLU A 63 16.65 11.25 1.76
C GLU A 63 17.79 10.90 0.79
N GLY A 64 18.39 11.93 0.20
CA GLY A 64 19.48 11.74 -0.75
C GLY A 64 19.06 10.95 -1.98
N LYS A 65 19.58 9.74 -2.12
CA LYS A 65 19.21 8.84 -3.22
C LYS A 65 18.21 7.76 -2.82
N ARG A 66 17.69 7.83 -1.59
CA ARG A 66 16.70 6.87 -1.08
C ARG A 66 15.32 7.48 -1.07
N PHE A 67 14.34 6.68 -1.46
CA PHE A 67 12.95 7.08 -1.47
C PHE A 67 12.10 5.95 -0.93
N GLY A 68 11.34 6.24 0.13
CA GLY A 68 10.45 5.27 0.75
C GLY A 68 9.00 5.67 0.58
N THR A 69 8.15 4.69 0.31
CA THR A 69 6.70 4.87 0.30
C THR A 69 6.10 3.96 1.34
N ARG A 70 5.22 4.51 2.18
CA ARG A 70 4.51 3.76 3.19
C ARG A 70 3.02 3.80 2.86
N PHE A 71 2.43 2.63 2.66
CA PHE A 71 1.00 2.51 2.43
C PHE A 71 0.37 1.88 3.65
N GLU A 72 -0.55 2.60 4.27
CA GLU A 72 -1.31 2.06 5.38
C GLU A 72 -2.73 1.79 4.91
N PHE A 73 -3.08 0.53 4.87
CA PHE A 73 -4.42 0.07 4.51
C PHE A 73 -5.21 -0.20 5.77
N GLN A 74 -6.39 0.39 5.84
CA GLN A 74 -7.35 0.14 6.91
C GLN A 74 -8.54 -0.57 6.30
N PHE A 75 -8.84 -1.74 6.85
CA PHE A 75 -9.96 -2.57 6.39
C PHE A 75 -10.98 -2.67 7.49
N LYS A 76 -12.24 -2.44 7.15
CA LYS A 76 -13.34 -2.61 8.10
C LYS A 76 -14.41 -3.51 7.49
N ALA A 77 -14.63 -4.63 8.14
CA ALA A 77 -15.71 -5.55 7.83
C ALA A 77 -16.65 -5.60 9.02
N THR A 78 -17.74 -6.35 8.88
CA THR A 78 -18.73 -6.45 9.96
C THR A 78 -18.14 -7.14 11.19
N GLN A 79 -17.30 -8.15 10.98
CA GLN A 79 -16.84 -9.01 12.07
C GLN A 79 -15.39 -8.74 12.48
N TRP A 80 -14.66 -7.97 11.70
CA TRP A 80 -13.24 -7.74 11.97
C TRP A 80 -12.79 -6.41 11.40
N GLN A 81 -11.68 -5.91 11.92
CA GLN A 81 -10.97 -4.76 11.38
C GLN A 81 -9.49 -5.09 11.31
N ALA A 82 -8.82 -4.61 10.29
CA ALA A 82 -7.39 -4.85 10.11
C ALA A 82 -6.68 -3.58 9.68
N VAL A 83 -5.42 -3.47 10.08
CA VAL A 83 -4.52 -2.43 9.60
C VAL A 83 -3.25 -3.11 9.11
N ILE A 84 -2.90 -2.84 7.87
CA ILE A 84 -1.70 -3.37 7.25
C ILE A 84 -0.93 -2.19 6.68
N ALA A 85 0.27 -1.95 7.20
CA ALA A 85 1.16 -0.92 6.67
C ALA A 85 2.38 -1.59 6.08
N VAL A 86 2.70 -1.24 4.85
CA VAL A 86 3.83 -1.80 4.13
C VAL A 86 4.67 -0.65 3.59
N ILE A 87 6.00 -0.80 3.69
CA ILE A 87 6.94 0.20 3.20
C ILE A 87 7.74 -0.41 2.06
N ALA A 88 7.78 0.30 0.94
CA ALA A 88 8.62 -0.05 -0.19
C ALA A 88 9.76 0.97 -0.26
N TYR A 89 11.00 0.48 -0.22
CA TYR A 89 12.19 1.31 -0.26
C TYR A 89 12.83 1.23 -1.64
N TYR A 90 13.13 2.39 -2.18
CA TYR A 90 13.79 2.53 -3.48
C TYR A 90 15.11 3.27 -3.31
N GLU A 91 16.07 2.92 -4.14
CA GLU A 91 17.37 3.59 -4.15
C GLU A 91 17.73 3.94 -5.58
N GLY A 92 18.17 5.18 -5.78
CA GLY A 92 18.63 5.67 -7.07
C GLY A 92 20.12 5.55 -7.23
N CYS A 93 20.60 5.76 -8.44
CA CYS A 93 22.03 5.75 -8.73
C CYS A 93 22.71 7.05 -8.33
N GLN A 94 21.98 8.10 -8.03
CA GLN A 94 22.48 9.39 -7.62
C GLN A 94 21.44 10.10 -6.76
N GLU A 95 21.85 11.16 -6.07
CA GLU A 95 20.91 11.98 -5.33
C GLU A 95 19.97 12.70 -6.29
N PHE A 96 18.75 12.93 -5.85
CA PHE A 96 17.71 13.58 -6.65
C PHE A 96 16.74 14.31 -5.73
N VAL A 97 15.95 15.19 -6.32
CA VAL A 97 14.83 15.87 -5.66
C VAL A 97 13.58 15.54 -6.44
N LEU A 98 12.48 15.32 -5.74
CA LEU A 98 11.21 14.94 -6.35
C LEU A 98 10.19 16.08 -6.24
N SER A 99 9.49 16.34 -7.34
CA SER A 99 8.30 17.19 -7.25
C SER A 99 7.21 16.42 -6.50
N PRO A 100 6.27 17.11 -5.82
CA PRO A 100 5.16 16.43 -5.18
C PRO A 100 4.34 15.59 -6.16
N GLU A 101 4.16 16.07 -7.39
CA GLU A 101 3.43 15.36 -8.43
C GLU A 101 4.13 14.07 -8.84
N ALA A 102 5.45 14.11 -9.02
CA ALA A 102 6.23 12.92 -9.38
C ALA A 102 6.19 11.90 -8.24
N SER A 103 6.29 12.35 -7.00
CA SER A 103 6.23 11.48 -5.82
C SER A 103 4.87 10.77 -5.74
N ALA A 104 3.77 11.51 -5.89
CA ALA A 104 2.43 10.94 -5.83
C ALA A 104 2.16 9.98 -6.99
N ASP A 105 2.60 10.34 -8.19
CA ASP A 105 2.41 9.51 -9.38
C ASP A 105 3.22 8.22 -9.29
N PHE A 106 4.46 8.30 -8.83
CA PHE A 106 5.29 7.10 -8.61
C PHE A 106 4.65 6.17 -7.58
N ALA A 107 4.13 6.74 -6.49
CA ALA A 107 3.46 5.95 -5.47
C ALA A 107 2.24 5.22 -6.05
N SER A 108 1.43 5.90 -6.87
CA SER A 108 0.21 5.33 -7.43
C SER A 108 0.48 4.28 -8.50
N ARG A 109 1.47 4.52 -9.36
CA ARG A 109 1.68 3.70 -10.56
C ARG A 109 2.75 2.64 -10.39
N VAL A 110 3.72 2.86 -9.53
CA VAL A 110 4.86 1.95 -9.38
C VAL A 110 4.89 1.31 -7.99
N ALA A 111 5.01 2.13 -6.95
CA ALA A 111 5.23 1.61 -5.60
C ALA A 111 4.04 0.82 -5.08
N LEU A 112 2.82 1.30 -5.31
CA LEU A 112 1.63 0.58 -4.86
C LEU A 112 1.51 -0.78 -5.55
N MET A 113 1.84 -0.84 -6.83
CA MET A 113 1.77 -2.10 -7.58
C MET A 113 2.79 -3.12 -7.05
N ALA A 114 3.94 -2.67 -6.59
CA ALA A 114 4.93 -3.55 -5.97
C ALA A 114 4.50 -4.00 -4.58
N ALA A 115 3.87 -3.12 -3.81
CA ALA A 115 3.50 -3.37 -2.41
C ALA A 115 2.18 -4.13 -2.27
N PHE A 116 1.23 -3.94 -3.17
CA PHE A 116 -0.13 -4.47 -3.02
C PHE A 116 -0.20 -5.99 -2.92
N PRO A 117 0.58 -6.78 -3.69
CA PRO A 117 0.55 -8.25 -3.51
C PRO A 117 0.90 -8.69 -2.09
N TYR A 118 1.79 -7.97 -1.42
CA TYR A 118 2.14 -8.26 -0.02
C TYR A 118 0.94 -7.99 0.90
N VAL A 119 0.21 -6.92 0.63
CA VAL A 119 -1.00 -6.58 1.40
C VAL A 119 -2.08 -7.64 1.19
N ARG A 120 -2.28 -8.09 -0.06
CA ARG A 120 -3.25 -9.14 -0.36
C ARG A 120 -2.93 -10.43 0.39
N GLU A 121 -1.67 -10.84 0.35
CA GLU A 121 -1.25 -12.06 1.06
C GLU A 121 -1.41 -11.91 2.57
N ALA A 122 -0.98 -10.78 3.12
CA ALA A 122 -1.08 -10.55 4.56
C ALA A 122 -2.53 -10.54 5.02
N LEU A 123 -3.43 -9.89 4.29
CA LEU A 123 -4.84 -9.86 4.67
C LEU A 123 -5.45 -11.26 4.59
N SER A 124 -5.13 -12.02 3.56
CA SER A 124 -5.61 -13.39 3.42
C SER A 124 -5.15 -14.25 4.59
N ASP A 125 -3.89 -14.13 4.98
CA ASP A 125 -3.33 -14.89 6.12
C ASP A 125 -3.96 -14.47 7.44
N LEU A 126 -4.05 -13.17 7.69
CA LEU A 126 -4.62 -12.66 8.95
C LEU A 126 -6.10 -13.04 9.10
N THR A 127 -6.90 -12.89 8.05
CA THR A 127 -8.31 -13.23 8.11
C THR A 127 -8.52 -14.74 8.29
N THR A 128 -7.70 -15.55 7.65
CA THR A 128 -7.76 -17.00 7.84
C THR A 128 -7.48 -17.38 9.29
N ARG A 129 -6.47 -16.77 9.89
CA ARG A 129 -6.09 -17.08 11.28
C ARG A 129 -7.12 -16.64 12.30
N VAL A 130 -7.81 -15.54 12.04
CA VAL A 130 -8.70 -14.92 13.03
C VAL A 130 -10.16 -15.31 12.81
N THR A 131 -10.60 -15.40 11.55
CA THR A 131 -11.99 -15.71 11.24
C THR A 131 -12.21 -17.12 10.69
N GLY A 132 -11.14 -17.78 10.26
CA GLY A 132 -11.23 -19.09 9.60
C GLY A 132 -11.51 -19.02 8.12
N THR A 133 -11.73 -17.84 7.57
CA THR A 133 -12.04 -17.66 6.14
C THR A 133 -11.13 -16.59 5.55
N ALA A 134 -10.42 -16.97 4.48
CA ALA A 134 -9.53 -16.04 3.79
C ALA A 134 -10.30 -14.97 3.03
N VAL A 135 -9.87 -13.73 3.16
CA VAL A 135 -10.36 -12.62 2.34
C VAL A 135 -9.32 -12.35 1.26
N LEU A 136 -9.76 -12.44 0.01
CA LEU A 136 -8.90 -12.18 -1.15
C LEU A 136 -9.30 -10.85 -1.77
N LEU A 137 -8.37 -9.88 -1.72
CA LEU A 137 -8.58 -8.61 -2.38
C LEU A 137 -8.45 -8.80 -3.89
N PRO A 138 -9.22 -8.03 -4.69
CA PRO A 138 -9.07 -8.10 -6.14
C PRO A 138 -7.72 -7.53 -6.58
N LEU A 139 -7.30 -7.88 -7.78
CA LEU A 139 -6.14 -7.26 -8.38
C LEU A 139 -6.47 -5.81 -8.74
N ILE A 140 -5.48 -4.94 -8.56
CA ILE A 140 -5.62 -3.54 -8.95
C ILE A 140 -4.74 -3.26 -10.15
N ARG A 141 -5.16 -2.27 -10.96
CA ARG A 141 -4.41 -1.83 -12.13
C ARG A 141 -3.60 -0.59 -11.78
N PRO A 142 -2.46 -0.35 -12.47
CA PRO A 142 -1.71 0.87 -12.26
C PRO A 142 -2.60 2.10 -12.45
N GLY A 143 -2.55 3.03 -11.50
CA GLY A 143 -3.35 4.24 -11.53
C GLY A 143 -4.80 4.11 -11.09
N GLN A 144 -5.26 2.90 -10.73
CA GLN A 144 -6.62 2.69 -10.24
C GLN A 144 -6.83 3.37 -8.89
N ILE A 145 -5.82 3.36 -8.05
CA ILE A 145 -5.81 4.11 -6.79
C ILE A 145 -4.77 5.21 -6.95
N THR A 146 -5.19 6.44 -6.75
CA THR A 146 -4.31 7.60 -6.92
C THR A 146 -4.23 8.39 -5.61
N PHE A 147 -3.11 9.06 -5.42
CA PHE A 147 -2.87 9.89 -4.24
C PHE A 147 -2.69 11.33 -4.69
N ALA A 148 -3.25 12.27 -3.91
CA ALA A 148 -3.06 13.68 -4.19
C ALA A 148 -1.62 14.09 -3.85
N PRO A 149 -1.00 14.99 -4.65
CA PRO A 149 0.31 15.51 -4.31
C PRO A 149 0.28 16.24 -2.96
N ASN A 150 1.31 16.02 -2.14
CA ASN A 150 1.47 16.76 -0.90
C ASN A 150 1.94 18.16 -1.22
N LYS A 151 1.23 19.12 -0.65
CA LYS A 151 1.62 20.52 -0.80
C LYS A 151 2.67 20.90 0.24
#